data_a968073825be070509939c474e9c6e3f
#
_entry.id   a968073825be070509939c474e9c6e3f
#
_cell.length_a   1.000
_cell.length_b   1.000
_cell.length_c   1.000
_cell.angle_alpha   90.00
_cell.angle_beta   90.00
_cell.angle_gamma   90.00
#
_symmetry.space_group_name_H-M   'P 1'
#
loop_
_entity.id
_entity.type
_entity.pdbx_description
1 polymer ?
#
loop_
_entity_poly.entity_id
_entity_poly.type
_entity_poly.pdbx_seq_one_letter_code
_entity_poly.pdbx_strand_id
1 'polypeptide(L)'
;MDEDVSEGTTAPLTGGVRSEPANDQAARDMEFAMFYKDDLPRLVAFLVVQGARPVVAAELAQDAMTEAYRQWDRIDAPRAWVRTVASRTWWRRAERDRAEVPHDELPEPGALLSEQESAEVENRHVFLAMVRELPLNQRQVMAWTYDGYRPTEIAALLGKDPATVRSALREARATLKKTLRPRWSRDDHA
;
A
#
# COMPACT_ATOMS: atom_id res chain seq x y z
N MET A 1 49.52 -64.50 27.61
CA MET A 1 50.02 -64.17 26.26
C MET A 1 48.80 -64.30 25.36
N ASP A 2 48.10 -63.24 25.21
CA ASP A 2 47.12 -63.01 24.12
C ASP A 2 46.67 -61.56 24.16
N GLU A 3 47.00 -60.86 23.13
CA GLU A 3 46.70 -59.43 22.93
C GLU A 3 45.30 -59.31 22.38
N ASP A 4 44.43 -58.58 23.06
CA ASP A 4 43.10 -58.21 22.57
C ASP A 4 43.19 -56.83 21.91
N VAL A 5 43.05 -56.85 20.57
CA VAL A 5 43.05 -55.63 19.74
C VAL A 5 41.64 -55.10 19.66
N SER A 6 41.34 -54.04 20.40
CA SER A 6 40.05 -53.38 20.36
C SER A 6 39.97 -52.44 19.11
N GLU A 7 39.18 -52.85 18.14
CA GLU A 7 38.82 -52.00 16.99
C GLU A 7 37.94 -50.83 17.37
N GLY A 8 38.49 -49.64 17.24
CA GLY A 8 37.74 -48.40 17.41
C GLY A 8 36.81 -48.11 16.24
N THR A 9 35.51 -48.28 16.42
CA THR A 9 34.49 -47.83 15.47
C THR A 9 34.37 -46.32 15.51
N THR A 10 34.89 -45.66 14.49
CA THR A 10 34.70 -44.21 14.25
C THR A 10 33.33 -43.99 13.62
N ALA A 11 32.38 -43.48 14.37
CA ALA A 11 31.10 -43.00 13.85
C ALA A 11 31.30 -41.70 13.05
N PRO A 12 30.65 -41.53 11.88
CA PRO A 12 30.72 -40.27 11.15
C PRO A 12 29.90 -39.21 11.85
N LEU A 13 30.56 -38.12 12.23
CA LEU A 13 29.92 -36.90 12.70
C LEU A 13 29.18 -36.26 11.53
N THR A 14 27.91 -36.60 11.38
CA THR A 14 27.01 -35.82 10.51
C THR A 14 26.74 -34.48 11.16
N GLY A 15 27.62 -33.52 10.91
CA GLY A 15 27.43 -32.13 11.29
C GLY A 15 26.30 -31.57 10.45
N GLY A 16 25.08 -31.58 11.01
CA GLY A 16 23.99 -30.76 10.51
C GLY A 16 24.45 -29.30 10.55
N VAL A 17 24.60 -28.71 9.38
CA VAL A 17 24.86 -27.25 9.24
C VAL A 17 23.65 -26.55 9.86
N ARG A 18 23.77 -26.15 11.12
CA ARG A 18 22.84 -25.20 11.72
C ARG A 18 23.08 -23.90 10.99
N SER A 19 22.12 -23.47 10.19
CA SER A 19 22.13 -22.13 9.60
C SER A 19 22.44 -21.14 10.70
N GLU A 20 23.52 -20.38 10.58
CA GLU A 20 23.93 -19.45 11.61
C GLU A 20 22.84 -18.35 11.70
N PRO A 21 22.44 -17.91 12.89
CA PRO A 21 21.39 -16.89 13.08
C PRO A 21 21.70 -15.58 12.34
N ALA A 22 22.96 -15.27 12.08
CA ALA A 22 23.39 -14.13 11.27
C ALA A 22 22.99 -14.27 9.79
N ASN A 23 22.99 -15.49 9.22
CA ASN A 23 22.60 -15.72 7.84
C ASN A 23 21.09 -15.61 7.65
N ASP A 24 20.31 -16.05 8.63
CA ASP A 24 18.85 -15.95 8.61
C ASP A 24 18.42 -14.48 8.72
N GLN A 25 19.09 -13.69 9.55
CA GLN A 25 18.82 -12.25 9.66
C GLN A 25 19.16 -11.50 8.36
N ALA A 26 20.31 -11.80 7.74
CA ALA A 26 20.70 -11.18 6.47
C ALA A 26 19.72 -11.52 5.33
N ALA A 27 19.22 -12.77 5.29
CA ALA A 27 18.22 -13.18 4.32
C ALA A 27 16.90 -12.41 4.51
N ARG A 28 16.42 -12.29 5.75
CA ARG A 28 15.24 -11.52 6.15
C ARG A 28 15.37 -10.04 5.77
N ASP A 29 16.52 -9.43 6.07
CA ASP A 29 16.76 -8.02 5.77
C ASP A 29 16.76 -7.77 4.25
N MET A 30 17.30 -8.70 3.47
CA MET A 30 17.28 -8.62 2.01
C MET A 30 15.86 -8.77 1.45
N GLU A 31 15.08 -9.73 1.94
CA GLU A 31 13.69 -9.91 1.55
C GLU A 31 12.86 -8.66 1.82
N PHE A 32 12.97 -8.11 3.04
CA PHE A 32 12.28 -6.87 3.38
C PHE A 32 12.76 -5.70 2.52
N ALA A 33 14.06 -5.56 2.26
CA ALA A 33 14.60 -4.47 1.44
C ALA A 33 14.05 -4.51 0.00
N MET A 34 13.89 -5.69 -0.59
CA MET A 34 13.26 -5.86 -1.89
C MET A 34 11.78 -5.44 -1.84
N PHE A 35 11.03 -5.93 -0.86
CA PHE A 35 9.64 -5.54 -0.65
C PHE A 35 9.50 -4.03 -0.46
N TYR A 36 10.31 -3.44 0.40
CA TYR A 36 10.32 -2.00 0.68
C TYR A 36 10.53 -1.18 -0.59
N LYS A 37 11.56 -1.52 -1.38
CA LYS A 37 11.89 -0.82 -2.62
C LYS A 37 10.74 -0.85 -3.62
N ASP A 38 10.09 -2.00 -3.77
CA ASP A 38 9.04 -2.21 -4.76
C ASP A 38 7.68 -1.66 -4.33
N ASP A 39 7.36 -1.77 -3.03
CA ASP A 39 5.99 -1.47 -2.56
C ASP A 39 5.84 -0.10 -1.91
N LEU A 40 6.90 0.53 -1.40
CA LEU A 40 6.82 1.86 -0.78
C LEU A 40 6.21 2.92 -1.71
N PRO A 41 6.66 3.08 -2.98
CA PRO A 41 6.06 4.07 -3.88
C PRO A 41 4.58 3.80 -4.16
N ARG A 42 4.19 2.53 -4.25
CA ARG A 42 2.80 2.10 -4.46
C ARG A 42 1.93 2.39 -3.24
N LEU A 43 2.47 2.18 -2.03
CA LEU A 43 1.79 2.50 -0.77
C LEU A 43 1.55 4.01 -0.62
N VAL A 44 2.55 4.83 -0.97
CA VAL A 44 2.38 6.29 -1.01
C VAL A 44 1.28 6.68 -1.99
N ALA A 45 1.31 6.16 -3.23
CA ALA A 45 0.27 6.43 -4.23
C ALA A 45 -1.12 5.98 -3.75
N PHE A 46 -1.24 4.83 -3.11
CA PHE A 46 -2.46 4.32 -2.52
C PHE A 46 -3.06 5.26 -1.47
N LEU A 47 -2.23 5.86 -0.61
CA LEU A 47 -2.67 6.84 0.39
C LEU A 47 -3.07 8.18 -0.24
N VAL A 48 -2.34 8.62 -1.28
CA VAL A 48 -2.69 9.85 -2.03
C VAL A 48 -4.05 9.71 -2.72
N VAL A 49 -4.36 8.54 -3.28
CA VAL A 49 -5.70 8.25 -3.84
C VAL A 49 -6.78 8.30 -2.75
N GLN A 50 -6.48 7.89 -1.51
CA GLN A 50 -7.41 8.05 -0.39
C GLN A 50 -7.59 9.50 0.08
N GLY A 51 -6.79 10.44 -0.45
CA GLY A 51 -6.88 11.87 -0.16
C GLY A 51 -5.82 12.41 0.79
N ALA A 52 -4.81 11.60 1.16
CA ALA A 52 -3.67 12.09 1.92
C ALA A 52 -2.83 13.06 1.06
N ARG A 53 -2.30 14.13 1.67
CA ARG A 53 -1.30 14.97 1.03
C ARG A 53 -0.02 14.15 0.81
N PRO A 54 0.76 14.39 -0.27
CA PRO A 54 1.95 13.57 -0.57
C PRO A 54 2.94 13.42 0.58
N VAL A 55 3.20 14.50 1.33
CA VAL A 55 4.08 14.47 2.50
C VAL A 55 3.52 13.55 3.59
N VAL A 56 2.23 13.68 3.91
CA VAL A 56 1.55 12.83 4.90
C VAL A 56 1.50 11.36 4.45
N ALA A 57 1.25 11.13 3.16
CA ALA A 57 1.25 9.80 2.60
C ALA A 57 2.62 9.12 2.72
N ALA A 58 3.71 9.87 2.48
CA ALA A 58 5.07 9.39 2.64
C ALA A 58 5.39 9.05 4.11
N GLU A 59 5.03 9.92 5.06
CA GLU A 59 5.18 9.67 6.50
C GLU A 59 4.46 8.38 6.93
N LEU A 60 3.17 8.26 6.61
CA LEU A 60 2.36 7.11 6.98
C LEU A 60 2.82 5.81 6.32
N ALA A 61 3.32 5.89 5.09
CA ALA A 61 3.89 4.74 4.39
C ALA A 61 5.19 4.28 5.06
N GLN A 62 6.07 5.19 5.44
CA GLN A 62 7.31 4.90 6.17
C GLN A 62 7.02 4.27 7.54
N ASP A 63 6.05 4.81 8.29
CA ASP A 63 5.63 4.27 9.58
C ASP A 63 5.12 2.83 9.43
N ALA A 64 4.27 2.58 8.43
CA ALA A 64 3.74 1.25 8.16
C ALA A 64 4.84 0.26 7.74
N MET A 65 5.81 0.69 6.93
CA MET A 65 6.96 -0.14 6.55
C MET A 65 7.88 -0.44 7.75
N THR A 66 8.12 0.55 8.62
CA THR A 66 8.89 0.36 9.85
C THR A 66 8.23 -0.66 10.77
N GLU A 67 6.91 -0.59 10.91
CA GLU A 67 6.17 -1.54 11.73
C GLU A 67 6.13 -2.94 11.09
N ALA A 68 6.06 -3.02 9.76
CA ALA A 68 6.16 -4.29 9.03
C ALA A 68 7.52 -4.96 9.25
N TYR A 69 8.62 -4.20 9.20
CA TYR A 69 9.97 -4.74 9.44
C TYR A 69 10.11 -5.34 10.84
N ARG A 70 9.53 -4.70 11.87
CA ARG A 70 9.60 -5.18 13.25
C ARG A 70 8.97 -6.56 13.44
N GLN A 71 7.98 -6.90 12.62
CA GLN A 71 7.23 -8.15 12.73
C GLN A 71 7.17 -8.94 11.41
N TRP A 72 8.19 -8.75 10.56
CA TRP A 72 8.24 -9.28 9.19
C TRP A 72 7.91 -10.77 9.10
N ASP A 73 8.51 -11.57 9.97
CA ASP A 73 8.35 -13.04 9.98
C ASP A 73 6.94 -13.50 10.38
N ARG A 74 6.08 -12.60 10.84
CA ARG A 74 4.71 -12.90 11.29
C ARG A 74 3.65 -12.42 10.31
N ILE A 75 4.08 -11.84 9.19
CA ILE A 75 3.17 -11.25 8.22
C ILE A 75 3.03 -12.16 7.01
N ASP A 76 1.92 -12.88 6.90
CA ASP A 76 1.65 -13.78 5.76
C ASP A 76 1.41 -13.02 4.44
N ALA A 77 0.82 -11.82 4.50
CA ALA A 77 0.46 -11.02 3.32
C ALA A 77 0.95 -9.56 3.48
N PRO A 78 2.27 -9.30 3.31
CA PRO A 78 2.89 -8.00 3.59
C PRO A 78 2.22 -6.83 2.89
N ARG A 79 1.90 -6.99 1.60
CA ARG A 79 1.25 -5.95 0.81
C ARG A 79 -0.11 -5.52 1.37
N ALA A 80 -0.97 -6.47 1.70
CA ALA A 80 -2.28 -6.17 2.29
C ALA A 80 -2.15 -5.60 3.71
N TRP A 81 -1.17 -6.09 4.45
CA TRP A 81 -0.91 -5.70 5.82
C TRP A 81 -0.49 -4.21 5.92
N VAL A 82 0.53 -3.78 5.17
CA VAL A 82 1.00 -2.38 5.19
C VAL A 82 -0.08 -1.40 4.74
N ARG A 83 -0.89 -1.77 3.73
CA ARG A 83 -2.03 -0.97 3.27
C ARG A 83 -3.10 -0.83 4.34
N THR A 84 -3.39 -1.91 5.06
CA THR A 84 -4.37 -1.90 6.15
C THR A 84 -3.92 -1.00 7.30
N VAL A 85 -2.66 -1.12 7.72
CA VAL A 85 -2.07 -0.30 8.79
C VAL A 85 -2.07 1.18 8.39
N ALA A 86 -1.51 1.50 7.24
CA ALA A 86 -1.41 2.87 6.75
C ALA A 86 -2.78 3.51 6.52
N SER A 87 -3.72 2.77 5.90
CA SER A 87 -5.08 3.24 5.67
C SER A 87 -5.84 3.52 6.97
N ARG A 88 -5.74 2.65 7.98
CA ARG A 88 -6.37 2.86 9.29
C ARG A 88 -5.81 4.09 10.00
N THR A 89 -4.50 4.33 9.90
CA THR A 89 -3.85 5.50 10.51
C THR A 89 -4.27 6.78 9.79
N TRP A 90 -4.32 6.75 8.45
CA TRP A 90 -4.82 7.86 7.64
C TRP A 90 -6.27 8.22 8.00
N TRP A 91 -7.15 7.23 8.09
CA TRP A 91 -8.56 7.45 8.43
C TRP A 91 -8.74 8.11 9.78
N ARG A 92 -8.06 7.61 10.81
CA ARG A 92 -8.10 8.20 12.15
C ARG A 92 -7.58 9.65 12.17
N ARG A 93 -6.57 9.96 11.34
CA ARG A 93 -6.07 11.33 11.19
C ARG A 93 -7.10 12.21 10.47
N ALA A 94 -7.61 11.76 9.33
CA ALA A 94 -8.60 12.50 8.54
C ALA A 94 -9.91 12.78 9.29
N GLU A 95 -10.35 11.87 10.16
CA GLU A 95 -11.52 12.07 11.01
C GLU A 95 -11.25 13.15 12.07
N ARG A 96 -10.07 13.15 12.70
CA ARG A 96 -9.68 14.21 13.67
C ARG A 96 -9.58 15.57 13.00
N ASP A 97 -8.89 15.65 11.86
CA ASP A 97 -8.70 16.90 11.13
C ASP A 97 -10.05 17.50 10.69
N ARG A 98 -11.05 16.66 10.37
CA ARG A 98 -12.43 17.12 10.08
C ARG A 98 -13.16 17.69 11.29
N ALA A 99 -12.88 17.18 12.48
CA ALA A 99 -13.49 17.65 13.71
C ALA A 99 -12.88 18.98 14.19
N GLU A 100 -11.63 19.27 13.79
CA GLU A 100 -10.85 20.39 14.31
C GLU A 100 -10.77 21.61 13.37
N VAL A 101 -11.02 21.47 12.06
CA VAL A 101 -10.82 22.55 11.07
C VAL A 101 -11.97 22.68 10.09
N PRO A 102 -12.58 23.88 9.91
CA PRO A 102 -13.37 24.21 8.73
C PRO A 102 -12.46 24.16 7.49
N HIS A 103 -12.97 23.59 6.40
CA HIS A 103 -12.29 23.43 5.12
C HIS A 103 -11.57 24.70 4.67
N ASP A 104 -10.25 24.68 4.70
CA ASP A 104 -9.45 25.66 4.00
C ASP A 104 -8.39 24.97 3.11
N GLU A 105 -8.20 25.51 1.95
CA GLU A 105 -7.49 25.14 0.75
C GLU A 105 -6.30 24.16 0.88
N LEU A 106 -6.38 23.07 0.09
CA LEU A 106 -5.23 22.19 -0.18
C LEU A 106 -4.25 22.90 -1.11
N PRO A 107 -2.95 23.00 -0.72
CA PRO A 107 -1.91 23.50 -1.62
C PRO A 107 -1.81 22.64 -2.88
N GLU A 108 -1.69 23.28 -4.04
CA GLU A 108 -1.43 22.62 -5.29
C GLU A 108 -0.09 21.86 -5.27
N PRO A 109 0.01 20.65 -5.85
CA PRO A 109 1.29 19.97 -5.99
C PRO A 109 2.18 20.77 -6.94
N GLY A 110 3.27 21.35 -6.42
CA GLY A 110 4.26 22.05 -7.24
C GLY A 110 4.86 21.13 -8.30
N ALA A 111 4.75 21.53 -9.54
CA ALA A 111 5.28 20.81 -10.69
C ALA A 111 6.79 21.05 -10.84
N LEU A 112 7.56 19.95 -10.88
CA LEU A 112 8.87 19.90 -11.52
C LEU A 112 8.96 18.56 -12.25
N LEU A 113 8.45 18.49 -13.49
CA LEU A 113 8.51 17.30 -14.34
C LEU A 113 8.76 17.70 -15.80
N SER A 114 9.52 16.87 -16.52
CA SER A 114 9.92 17.07 -17.91
C SER A 114 8.74 16.85 -18.90
N GLU A 115 8.84 17.41 -20.10
CA GLU A 115 7.74 17.46 -21.10
C GLU A 115 7.24 16.08 -21.60
N GLN A 116 8.02 15.02 -21.48
CA GLN A 116 7.60 13.65 -21.86
C GLN A 116 6.84 12.89 -20.76
N GLU A 117 6.97 13.30 -19.51
CA GLU A 117 6.15 12.82 -18.39
C GLU A 117 4.79 13.55 -18.31
N SER A 118 4.62 14.59 -19.12
CA SER A 118 3.52 15.55 -19.07
C SER A 118 2.14 14.89 -19.22
N ALA A 119 1.91 14.02 -20.19
CA ALA A 119 0.59 13.43 -20.44
C ALA A 119 0.18 12.40 -19.36
N GLU A 120 1.11 11.57 -18.88
CA GLU A 120 0.81 10.62 -17.77
C GLU A 120 0.62 11.35 -16.44
N VAL A 121 1.39 12.40 -16.23
CA VAL A 121 1.29 13.26 -15.03
C VAL A 121 0.00 14.06 -15.08
N GLU A 122 -0.36 14.62 -16.22
CA GLU A 122 -1.62 15.34 -16.42
C GLU A 122 -2.83 14.41 -16.21
N ASN A 123 -2.82 13.21 -16.78
CA ASN A 123 -3.85 12.20 -16.55
C ASN A 123 -3.94 11.80 -15.09
N ARG A 124 -2.81 11.68 -14.40
CA ARG A 124 -2.75 11.40 -12.96
C ARG A 124 -3.33 12.54 -12.12
N HIS A 125 -2.98 13.80 -12.45
CA HIS A 125 -3.53 14.97 -11.77
C HIS A 125 -5.05 15.08 -11.96
N VAL A 126 -5.53 14.88 -13.18
CA VAL A 126 -6.97 14.86 -13.49
C VAL A 126 -7.67 13.76 -12.70
N PHE A 127 -7.11 12.54 -12.67
CA PHE A 127 -7.65 11.43 -11.91
C PHE A 127 -7.70 11.74 -10.40
N LEU A 128 -6.62 12.26 -9.83
CA LEU A 128 -6.57 12.61 -8.40
C LEU A 128 -7.54 13.73 -8.06
N ALA A 129 -7.68 14.74 -8.93
CA ALA A 129 -8.67 15.80 -8.74
C ALA A 129 -10.09 15.25 -8.72
N MET A 130 -10.43 14.35 -9.65
CA MET A 130 -11.75 13.72 -9.67
C MET A 130 -12.01 12.82 -8.45
N VAL A 131 -11.01 12.05 -8.01
CA VAL A 131 -11.14 11.21 -6.82
C VAL A 131 -11.32 12.05 -5.55
N ARG A 132 -10.75 13.25 -5.50
CA ARG A 132 -10.92 14.20 -4.38
C ARG A 132 -12.35 14.71 -4.24
N GLU A 133 -13.15 14.71 -5.29
CA GLU A 133 -14.58 15.06 -5.25
C GLU A 133 -15.44 13.96 -4.60
N LEU A 134 -14.92 12.74 -4.48
CA LEU A 134 -15.65 11.63 -3.86
C LEU A 134 -15.68 11.76 -2.34
N PRO A 135 -16.77 11.30 -1.69
CA PRO A 135 -16.77 11.08 -0.24
C PRO A 135 -15.64 10.14 0.20
N LEU A 136 -15.15 10.33 1.42
CA LEU A 136 -13.98 9.63 1.92
C LEU A 136 -14.10 8.10 1.87
N ASN A 137 -15.27 7.55 2.22
CA ASN A 137 -15.56 6.12 2.13
C ASN A 137 -15.48 5.59 0.70
N GLN A 138 -15.88 6.39 -0.30
CA GLN A 138 -15.77 6.04 -1.71
C GLN A 138 -14.33 6.10 -2.21
N ARG A 139 -13.53 7.10 -1.77
CA ARG A 139 -12.09 7.15 -2.05
C ARG A 139 -11.38 5.92 -1.50
N GLN A 140 -11.70 5.51 -0.28
CA GLN A 140 -11.12 4.33 0.33
C GLN A 140 -11.31 3.09 -0.55
N VAL A 141 -12.54 2.75 -0.89
CA VAL A 141 -12.81 1.56 -1.70
C VAL A 141 -12.26 1.66 -3.13
N MET A 142 -12.20 2.88 -3.69
CA MET A 142 -11.56 3.13 -4.98
C MET A 142 -10.06 2.88 -4.94
N ALA A 143 -9.37 3.35 -3.91
CA ALA A 143 -7.92 3.13 -3.74
C ALA A 143 -7.58 1.63 -3.66
N TRP A 144 -8.33 0.87 -2.87
CA TRP A 144 -8.18 -0.58 -2.78
C TRP A 144 -8.47 -1.29 -4.12
N THR A 145 -9.50 -0.85 -4.84
CA THR A 145 -9.84 -1.41 -6.17
C THR A 145 -8.75 -1.10 -7.19
N TYR A 146 -8.21 0.13 -7.19
CA TYR A 146 -7.12 0.54 -8.07
C TYR A 146 -5.84 -0.25 -7.78
N ASP A 147 -5.61 -0.60 -6.52
CA ASP A 147 -4.48 -1.44 -6.09
C ASP A 147 -4.68 -2.95 -6.39
N GLY A 148 -5.80 -3.34 -7.02
CA GLY A 148 -6.08 -4.67 -7.55
C GLY A 148 -6.91 -5.58 -6.64
N TYR A 149 -7.42 -5.10 -5.51
CA TYR A 149 -8.25 -5.91 -4.60
C TYR A 149 -9.70 -6.00 -5.09
N ARG A 150 -10.29 -7.18 -4.94
CA ARG A 150 -11.70 -7.43 -5.24
C ARG A 150 -12.62 -6.93 -4.11
N PRO A 151 -13.90 -6.60 -4.39
CA PRO A 151 -14.81 -6.09 -3.38
C PRO A 151 -14.97 -6.96 -2.13
N THR A 152 -14.89 -8.28 -2.27
CA THR A 152 -14.96 -9.23 -1.15
C THR A 152 -13.70 -9.18 -0.27
N GLU A 153 -12.53 -9.04 -0.89
CA GLU A 153 -11.25 -8.88 -0.19
C GLU A 153 -11.19 -7.53 0.54
N ILE A 154 -11.63 -6.47 -0.13
CA ILE A 154 -11.73 -5.13 0.47
C ILE A 154 -12.66 -5.16 1.69
N ALA A 155 -13.80 -5.84 1.58
CA ALA A 155 -14.74 -5.98 2.68
C ALA A 155 -14.10 -6.66 3.90
N ALA A 156 -13.39 -7.77 3.68
CA ALA A 156 -12.68 -8.49 4.72
C ALA A 156 -11.56 -7.62 5.37
N LEU A 157 -10.74 -6.94 4.56
CA LEU A 157 -9.65 -6.07 5.03
C LEU A 157 -10.15 -4.86 5.82
N LEU A 158 -11.28 -4.28 5.43
CA LEU A 158 -11.88 -3.12 6.08
C LEU A 158 -12.88 -3.45 7.19
N GLY A 159 -13.18 -4.74 7.41
CA GLY A 159 -14.22 -5.17 8.36
C GLY A 159 -15.61 -4.64 7.98
N LYS A 160 -15.93 -4.58 6.68
CA LYS A 160 -17.21 -4.07 6.14
C LYS A 160 -18.02 -5.20 5.48
N ASP A 161 -19.32 -4.96 5.35
CA ASP A 161 -20.15 -5.85 4.55
C ASP A 161 -19.82 -5.73 3.04
N PRO A 162 -19.70 -6.84 2.30
CA PRO A 162 -19.42 -6.81 0.86
C PRO A 162 -20.45 -6.05 0.01
N ALA A 163 -21.71 -5.98 0.43
CA ALA A 163 -22.73 -5.21 -0.27
C ALA A 163 -22.48 -3.70 -0.11
N THR A 164 -22.03 -3.26 1.09
CA THR A 164 -21.62 -1.88 1.35
C THR A 164 -20.45 -1.47 0.47
N VAL A 165 -19.44 -2.32 0.32
CA VAL A 165 -18.29 -2.06 -0.56
C VAL A 165 -18.72 -1.95 -2.02
N ARG A 166 -19.56 -2.88 -2.50
CA ARG A 166 -20.09 -2.84 -3.88
C ARG A 166 -20.93 -1.59 -4.14
N SER A 167 -21.77 -1.18 -3.18
CA SER A 167 -22.57 0.06 -3.30
C SER A 167 -21.68 1.28 -3.41
N ALA A 168 -20.72 1.43 -2.50
CA ALA A 168 -19.77 2.54 -2.52
C ALA A 168 -18.97 2.61 -3.83
N LEU A 169 -18.54 1.48 -4.38
CA LEU A 169 -17.86 1.41 -5.69
C LEU A 169 -18.77 1.83 -6.84
N ARG A 170 -20.04 1.38 -6.83
CA ARG A 170 -21.02 1.75 -7.86
C ARG A 170 -21.26 3.27 -7.84
N GLU A 171 -21.44 3.83 -6.67
CA GLU A 171 -21.68 5.27 -6.48
C GLU A 171 -20.45 6.09 -6.89
N ALA A 172 -19.24 5.68 -6.47
CA ALA A 172 -17.99 6.32 -6.86
C ALA A 172 -17.84 6.37 -8.38
N ARG A 173 -18.05 5.24 -9.06
CA ARG A 173 -17.98 5.15 -10.52
C ARG A 173 -19.04 6.02 -11.21
N ALA A 174 -20.24 6.10 -10.66
CA ALA A 174 -21.30 6.95 -11.19
C ALA A 174 -20.94 8.44 -11.09
N THR A 175 -20.36 8.86 -9.97
CA THR A 175 -19.88 10.23 -9.76
C THR A 175 -18.74 10.57 -10.72
N LEU A 176 -17.71 9.73 -10.80
CA LEU A 176 -16.59 9.92 -11.73
C LEU A 176 -17.05 9.99 -13.19
N LYS A 177 -18.00 9.14 -13.60
CA LYS A 177 -18.56 9.18 -14.95
C LYS A 177 -19.29 10.50 -15.25
N LYS A 178 -19.96 11.10 -14.27
CA LYS A 178 -20.60 12.42 -14.44
C LYS A 178 -19.56 13.52 -14.61
N THR A 179 -18.48 13.48 -13.87
CA THR A 179 -17.39 14.48 -13.93
C THR A 179 -16.62 14.39 -15.26
N LEU A 180 -16.47 13.20 -15.85
CA LEU A 180 -15.79 12.98 -17.12
C LEU A 180 -16.60 13.46 -18.35
N ARG A 181 -17.93 13.32 -18.32
CA ARG A 181 -18.79 13.63 -19.48
C ARG A 181 -18.67 15.07 -20.05
N PRO A 182 -18.55 16.13 -19.26
CA PRO A 182 -18.45 17.49 -19.80
C PRO A 182 -17.09 17.83 -20.42
N ARG A 183 -16.02 17.09 -20.09
CA ARG A 183 -14.66 17.36 -20.60
C ARG A 183 -14.42 16.84 -22.01
N TRP A 184 -15.03 15.74 -22.39
CA TRP A 184 -14.86 15.09 -23.71
C TRP A 184 -15.83 15.61 -24.78
N SER A 185 -16.92 16.28 -24.37
CA SER A 185 -17.87 16.86 -25.32
C SER A 185 -17.49 18.24 -25.84
N ARG A 186 -16.35 18.78 -25.47
CA ARG A 186 -15.88 20.10 -25.90
C ARG A 186 -14.86 20.05 -27.04
N ASP A 187 -14.25 18.89 -27.31
CA ASP A 187 -13.19 18.75 -28.30
C ASP A 187 -13.68 18.21 -29.66
N ASP A 188 -14.97 17.84 -29.82
CA ASP A 188 -15.53 17.30 -31.04
C ASP A 188 -16.15 18.36 -31.96
N HIS A 189 -15.98 19.67 -31.70
CA HIS A 189 -16.54 20.76 -32.50
C HIS A 189 -15.52 21.89 -32.76
N ALA A 190 -14.29 21.53 -33.20
CA ALA A 190 -13.33 22.50 -33.76
C ALA A 190 -12.75 21.98 -35.05
#